data_a1d8766c2393370eadf72ba9fb0ad742
#
_entry.id   a1d8766c2393370eadf72ba9fb0ad742
#
_cell.length_a   1.000
_cell.length_b   1.000
_cell.length_c   1.000
_cell.angle_alpha   90.00
_cell.angle_beta   90.00
_cell.angle_gamma   90.00
#
_symmetry.space_group_name_H-M   'P 1'
#
loop_
_entity.id
_entity.type
_entity.pdbx_description
1 polymer ?
#
loop_
_entity_poly.entity_id
_entity_poly.type
_entity_poly.pdbx_seq_one_letter_code
_entity_poly.pdbx_strand_id
1 'polypeptide(L)'
;FCLLLFFYKIALLFSIFKLRHICVFSTKNIMKSNNNLVLLGMMGSGKSTIGLSLSKRLNTNFFDIDKIIEREQKMKVNEIFEKKGEKFFRSLEEKITLNVLKSKNSIISLGGGSWLNEKIRKETNINNNVSFWLNWDTSIILERIKKNNKRPLIKNLNDSEIVKLILKRSKIYAKANYKIDCNRLTKDKIIKKILNIYERN
;
A
#
# COMPACT_ATOMS: atom_id res chain seq x y z
N PHE A 1 -50.90 -38.25 2.05
CA PHE A 1 -49.51 -38.73 2.04
C PHE A 1 -48.67 -38.08 0.91
N CYS A 2 -49.23 -37.86 -0.26
CA CYS A 2 -48.51 -37.31 -1.42
C CYS A 2 -48.13 -35.82 -1.29
N LEU A 3 -48.97 -35.02 -0.61
CA LEU A 3 -48.69 -33.57 -0.41
C LEU A 3 -47.52 -33.30 0.51
N LEU A 4 -47.34 -34.11 1.56
CA LEU A 4 -46.21 -33.97 2.52
C LEU A 4 -44.85 -34.27 1.87
N LEU A 5 -44.81 -35.25 0.96
CA LEU A 5 -43.59 -35.58 0.21
C LEU A 5 -43.19 -34.49 -0.79
N PHE A 6 -44.19 -33.78 -1.35
CA PHE A 6 -43.95 -32.66 -2.25
C PHE A 6 -43.36 -31.44 -1.55
N PHE A 7 -43.90 -31.10 -0.37
CA PHE A 7 -43.34 -30.01 0.46
C PHE A 7 -41.93 -30.32 0.99
N TYR A 8 -41.65 -31.59 1.35
CA TYR A 8 -40.33 -32.00 1.79
C TYR A 8 -39.27 -31.90 0.66
N LYS A 9 -39.63 -32.27 -0.59
CA LYS A 9 -38.77 -32.11 -1.76
C LYS A 9 -38.49 -30.62 -2.08
N ILE A 10 -39.49 -29.75 -1.96
CA ILE A 10 -39.33 -28.32 -2.20
C ILE A 10 -38.45 -27.71 -1.11
N ALA A 11 -38.63 -28.08 0.17
CA ALA A 11 -37.78 -27.62 1.28
C ALA A 11 -36.31 -28.09 1.12
N LEU A 12 -36.09 -29.31 0.66
CA LEU A 12 -34.75 -29.83 0.35
C LEU A 12 -34.10 -29.10 -0.81
N LEU A 13 -34.84 -28.79 -1.88
CA LEU A 13 -34.37 -27.99 -3.01
C LEU A 13 -34.02 -26.56 -2.60
N PHE A 14 -34.80 -25.91 -1.74
CA PHE A 14 -34.49 -24.59 -1.20
C PHE A 14 -33.28 -24.61 -0.25
N SER A 15 -33.10 -25.66 0.52
CA SER A 15 -31.93 -25.86 1.35
C SER A 15 -30.66 -26.07 0.53
N ILE A 16 -30.72 -26.87 -0.53
CA ILE A 16 -29.60 -27.11 -1.46
C ILE A 16 -29.28 -25.85 -2.27
N PHE A 17 -30.31 -25.06 -2.66
CA PHE A 17 -30.10 -23.79 -3.36
C PHE A 17 -29.48 -22.71 -2.44
N LYS A 18 -29.88 -22.67 -1.16
CA LYS A 18 -29.27 -21.80 -0.15
C LYS A 18 -27.83 -22.21 0.18
N LEU A 19 -27.54 -23.51 0.24
CA LEU A 19 -26.18 -24.04 0.39
C LEU A 19 -25.29 -23.78 -0.83
N ARG A 20 -25.82 -23.84 -2.07
CA ARG A 20 -25.07 -23.47 -3.28
C ARG A 20 -24.78 -21.97 -3.36
N HIS A 21 -25.65 -21.10 -2.85
CA HIS A 21 -25.36 -19.66 -2.77
C HIS A 21 -24.44 -19.27 -1.61
N ILE A 22 -24.33 -20.12 -0.58
CA ILE A 22 -23.39 -19.91 0.54
C ILE A 22 -21.97 -20.41 0.17
N CYS A 23 -21.85 -21.37 -0.76
CA CYS A 23 -20.55 -21.91 -1.19
C CYS A 23 -19.81 -21.08 -2.26
N VAL A 24 -20.39 -20.02 -2.81
CA VAL A 24 -19.73 -19.10 -3.77
C VAL A 24 -19.19 -17.84 -3.10
N PHE A 25 -19.38 -17.68 -1.78
CA PHE A 25 -18.80 -16.55 -1.05
C PHE A 25 -17.45 -16.92 -0.47
N SER A 26 -16.43 -16.48 -1.20
CA SER A 26 -15.19 -15.99 -0.61
C SER A 26 -14.30 -17.07 0.03
N THR A 27 -13.44 -17.66 -0.78
CA THR A 27 -12.08 -17.81 -0.29
C THR A 27 -11.58 -16.39 -0.01
N LYS A 28 -11.91 -15.84 1.18
CA LYS A 28 -11.25 -14.65 1.71
C LYS A 28 -9.77 -15.00 1.69
N ASN A 29 -9.00 -14.38 0.81
CA ASN A 29 -7.56 -14.39 0.89
C ASN A 29 -7.20 -13.69 2.20
N ILE A 30 -7.15 -14.46 3.29
CA ILE A 30 -6.63 -14.02 4.57
C ILE A 30 -5.12 -14.03 4.40
N MET A 31 -4.46 -12.98 4.84
CA MET A 31 -3.00 -12.97 4.86
C MET A 31 -2.50 -14.23 5.60
N LYS A 32 -1.78 -15.09 4.90
CA LYS A 32 -1.27 -16.36 5.45
C LYS A 32 -0.15 -16.15 6.48
N SER A 33 0.50 -14.99 6.45
CA SER A 33 1.54 -14.61 7.39
C SER A 33 1.11 -13.45 8.28
N ASN A 34 1.59 -13.40 9.51
CA ASN A 34 1.39 -12.26 10.41
C ASN A 34 2.21 -11.01 10.01
N ASN A 35 2.89 -11.06 8.88
CA ASN A 35 3.80 -10.01 8.41
C ASN A 35 3.03 -8.88 7.74
N ASN A 36 3.53 -7.66 7.87
CA ASN A 36 2.96 -6.53 7.13
C ASN A 36 3.49 -6.51 5.68
N LEU A 37 2.66 -6.01 4.77
CA LEU A 37 3.06 -5.68 3.41
C LEU A 37 3.34 -4.18 3.34
N VAL A 38 4.59 -3.82 3.07
CA VAL A 38 5.06 -2.43 3.05
C VAL A 38 5.24 -1.95 1.62
N LEU A 39 4.46 -0.93 1.23
CA LEU A 39 4.55 -0.32 -0.09
C LEU A 39 5.46 0.91 -0.04
N LEU A 40 6.44 0.96 -0.93
CA LEU A 40 7.35 2.09 -1.07
C LEU A 40 7.51 2.52 -2.54
N GLY A 41 8.09 3.68 -2.74
CA GLY A 41 8.31 4.28 -4.06
C GLY A 41 8.06 5.78 -4.07
N MET A 42 8.31 6.38 -5.22
CA MET A 42 8.22 7.83 -5.39
C MET A 42 6.79 8.36 -5.15
N MET A 43 6.64 9.64 -4.84
CA MET A 43 5.33 10.30 -4.88
C MET A 43 4.72 10.13 -6.27
N GLY A 44 3.39 9.94 -6.35
CA GLY A 44 2.72 9.63 -7.63
C GLY A 44 2.83 8.18 -8.10
N SER A 45 3.56 7.28 -7.38
CA SER A 45 3.66 5.87 -7.76
C SER A 45 2.40 5.03 -7.49
N GLY A 46 1.39 5.58 -6.79
CA GLY A 46 0.12 4.90 -6.55
C GLY A 46 0.05 4.06 -5.27
N LYS A 47 0.99 4.18 -4.34
CA LYS A 47 1.05 3.42 -3.08
C LYS A 47 -0.28 3.40 -2.31
N SER A 48 -0.85 4.57 -2.05
CA SER A 48 -2.12 4.68 -1.30
C SER A 48 -3.27 3.98 -2.01
N THR A 49 -3.36 4.13 -3.34
CA THR A 49 -4.41 3.50 -4.17
C THR A 49 -4.26 1.98 -4.22
N ILE A 50 -3.03 1.49 -4.43
CA ILE A 50 -2.71 0.07 -4.45
C ILE A 50 -2.92 -0.53 -3.06
N GLY A 51 -2.40 0.14 -2.01
CA GLY A 51 -2.50 -0.32 -0.62
C GLY A 51 -3.94 -0.46 -0.15
N LEU A 52 -4.79 0.55 -0.41
CA LEU A 52 -6.22 0.47 -0.09
C LEU A 52 -6.93 -0.67 -0.84
N SER A 53 -6.56 -0.91 -2.10
CA SER A 53 -7.16 -2.01 -2.87
C SER A 53 -6.69 -3.38 -2.39
N LEU A 54 -5.42 -3.52 -1.99
CA LEU A 54 -4.87 -4.74 -1.37
C LEU A 54 -5.55 -5.03 -0.04
N SER A 55 -5.70 -4.02 0.83
CA SER A 55 -6.31 -4.20 2.15
C SER A 55 -7.76 -4.68 2.05
N LYS A 56 -8.52 -4.14 1.09
CA LYS A 56 -9.89 -4.61 0.80
C LYS A 56 -9.92 -6.06 0.33
N ARG A 57 -9.00 -6.48 -0.55
CA ARG A 57 -8.93 -7.86 -1.06
C ARG A 57 -8.51 -8.86 0.00
N LEU A 58 -7.57 -8.47 0.87
CA LEU A 58 -7.06 -9.32 1.94
C LEU A 58 -7.85 -9.20 3.24
N ASN A 59 -8.86 -8.32 3.31
CA ASN A 59 -9.65 -8.01 4.50
C ASN A 59 -8.77 -7.68 5.72
N THR A 60 -7.82 -6.74 5.53
CA THR A 60 -6.83 -6.36 6.53
C THR A 60 -6.74 -4.85 6.70
N ASN A 61 -6.05 -4.38 7.73
CA ASN A 61 -5.86 -2.97 8.01
C ASN A 61 -5.01 -2.29 6.92
N PHE A 62 -5.29 -1.02 6.67
CA PHE A 62 -4.50 -0.16 5.80
C PHE A 62 -4.00 1.06 6.54
N PHE A 63 -2.69 1.28 6.54
CA PHE A 63 -2.02 2.44 7.12
C PHE A 63 -1.32 3.24 6.03
N ASP A 64 -1.76 4.48 5.81
CA ASP A 64 -1.06 5.46 4.98
C ASP A 64 -0.35 6.43 5.92
N ILE A 65 0.97 6.40 5.95
CA ILE A 65 1.79 7.18 6.89
C ILE A 65 1.57 8.68 6.71
N ASP A 66 1.53 9.17 5.45
CA ASP A 66 1.25 10.59 5.20
C ASP A 66 -0.11 10.99 5.78
N LYS A 67 -1.13 10.13 5.66
CA LYS A 67 -2.48 10.38 6.20
C LYS A 67 -2.56 10.33 7.71
N ILE A 68 -1.79 9.46 8.35
CA ILE A 68 -1.71 9.41 9.82
C ILE A 68 -1.10 10.70 10.34
N ILE A 69 0.02 11.15 9.73
CA ILE A 69 0.68 12.42 10.08
C ILE A 69 -0.29 13.59 9.91
N GLU A 70 -0.99 13.69 8.77
CA GLU A 70 -1.96 14.76 8.52
C GLU A 70 -3.05 14.82 9.60
N ARG A 71 -3.55 13.64 10.02
CA ARG A 71 -4.58 13.53 11.05
C ARG A 71 -4.08 13.94 12.44
N GLU A 72 -2.90 13.46 12.84
CA GLU A 72 -2.31 13.81 14.14
C GLU A 72 -1.99 15.30 14.24
N GLN A 73 -1.47 15.89 13.15
CA GLN A 73 -1.10 17.30 13.14
C GLN A 73 -2.25 18.24 12.81
N LYS A 74 -3.41 17.71 12.38
CA LYS A 74 -4.56 18.47 11.85
C LYS A 74 -4.16 19.45 10.73
N MET A 75 -3.12 19.11 9.99
CA MET A 75 -2.54 19.90 8.91
C MET A 75 -2.17 19.03 7.73
N LYS A 76 -2.20 19.58 6.52
CA LYS A 76 -1.67 18.90 5.33
C LYS A 76 -0.14 18.80 5.39
N VAL A 77 0.43 17.78 4.72
CA VAL A 77 1.89 17.61 4.65
C VAL A 77 2.57 18.92 4.24
N ASN A 78 2.05 19.65 3.27
CA ASN A 78 2.61 20.93 2.81
C ASN A 78 2.67 21.97 3.93
N GLU A 79 1.59 22.11 4.68
CA GLU A 79 1.49 23.06 5.79
C GLU A 79 2.46 22.72 6.92
N ILE A 80 2.68 21.40 7.17
CA ILE A 80 3.65 20.95 8.16
C ILE A 80 5.07 21.35 7.73
N PHE A 81 5.42 21.15 6.44
CA PHE A 81 6.72 21.56 5.92
C PHE A 81 6.91 23.07 5.99
N GLU A 82 5.91 23.86 5.63
CA GLU A 82 5.96 25.33 5.64
C GLU A 82 6.03 25.89 7.06
N LYS A 83 5.23 25.37 8.00
CA LYS A 83 5.12 25.91 9.37
C LYS A 83 6.14 25.32 10.35
N LYS A 84 6.53 24.05 10.18
CA LYS A 84 7.38 23.31 11.14
C LYS A 84 8.69 22.81 10.54
N GLY A 85 8.85 22.89 9.23
CA GLY A 85 10.05 22.50 8.50
C GLY A 85 10.20 21.01 8.25
N GLU A 86 11.13 20.64 7.35
CA GLU A 86 11.38 19.26 6.97
C GLU A 86 11.90 18.40 8.13
N LYS A 87 12.79 18.94 8.96
CA LYS A 87 13.37 18.20 10.11
C LYS A 87 12.29 17.69 11.06
N PHE A 88 11.32 18.54 11.40
CA PHE A 88 10.17 18.15 12.22
C PHE A 88 9.35 17.06 11.57
N PHE A 89 9.00 17.24 10.28
CA PHE A 89 8.24 16.24 9.54
C PHE A 89 8.94 14.89 9.53
N ARG A 90 10.26 14.83 9.25
CA ARG A 90 11.03 13.60 9.21
C ARG A 90 11.10 12.88 10.55
N SER A 91 11.26 13.63 11.65
CA SER A 91 11.23 13.04 13.00
C SER A 91 9.87 12.41 13.30
N LEU A 92 8.79 13.09 12.95
CA LEU A 92 7.43 12.59 13.13
C LEU A 92 7.14 11.39 12.23
N GLU A 93 7.54 11.45 10.95
CA GLU A 93 7.41 10.36 9.97
C GLU A 93 8.15 9.10 10.47
N GLU A 94 9.38 9.23 10.98
CA GLU A 94 10.14 8.14 11.58
C GLU A 94 9.37 7.52 12.76
N LYS A 95 8.99 8.35 13.75
CA LYS A 95 8.28 7.89 14.95
C LYS A 95 7.00 7.12 14.62
N ILE A 96 6.15 7.67 13.76
CA ILE A 96 4.89 7.06 13.36
C ILE A 96 5.14 5.77 12.58
N THR A 97 6.08 5.79 11.62
CA THR A 97 6.39 4.62 10.80
C THR A 97 6.90 3.46 11.65
N LEU A 98 7.86 3.71 12.56
CA LEU A 98 8.39 2.68 13.46
C LEU A 98 7.30 2.07 14.35
N ASN A 99 6.34 2.89 14.80
CA ASN A 99 5.21 2.38 15.58
C ASN A 99 4.27 1.50 14.73
N VAL A 100 3.92 1.96 13.51
CA VAL A 100 3.03 1.22 12.61
C VAL A 100 3.67 -0.09 12.12
N LEU A 101 5.00 -0.15 11.95
CA LEU A 101 5.71 -1.37 11.54
C LEU A 101 5.59 -2.50 12.57
N LYS A 102 5.28 -2.19 13.84
CA LYS A 102 5.02 -3.19 14.89
C LYS A 102 3.63 -3.82 14.79
N SER A 103 2.73 -3.28 13.99
CA SER A 103 1.44 -3.90 13.71
C SER A 103 1.65 -5.24 13.01
N LYS A 104 0.60 -6.05 12.98
CA LYS A 104 0.62 -7.35 12.31
C LYS A 104 -0.49 -7.38 11.28
N ASN A 105 -0.28 -8.16 10.23
CA ASN A 105 -1.31 -8.43 9.24
C ASN A 105 -1.91 -7.15 8.65
N SER A 106 -1.06 -6.23 8.19
CA SER A 106 -1.47 -4.91 7.73
C SER A 106 -0.76 -4.52 6.43
N ILE A 107 -1.42 -3.65 5.67
CA ILE A 107 -0.82 -3.02 4.49
C ILE A 107 -0.35 -1.62 4.91
N ILE A 108 0.92 -1.31 4.68
CA ILE A 108 1.53 -0.03 5.08
C ILE A 108 2.01 0.72 3.83
N SER A 109 1.50 1.91 3.60
CA SER A 109 1.98 2.82 2.54
C SER A 109 2.93 3.84 3.14
N LEU A 110 4.20 3.74 2.80
CA LEU A 110 5.22 4.69 3.27
C LEU A 110 5.14 6.03 2.54
N GLY A 111 5.52 7.10 3.21
CA GLY A 111 5.83 8.38 2.57
C GLY A 111 6.96 8.23 1.54
N GLY A 112 6.98 9.11 0.51
CA GLY A 112 7.97 9.00 -0.56
C GLY A 112 9.44 9.18 -0.10
N GLY A 113 9.68 9.68 1.10
CA GLY A 113 11.00 9.84 1.70
C GLY A 113 11.32 8.85 2.82
N SER A 114 10.32 8.17 3.37
CA SER A 114 10.48 7.32 4.57
C SER A 114 11.52 6.21 4.37
N TRP A 115 11.55 5.58 3.18
CA TRP A 115 12.51 4.50 2.90
C TRP A 115 13.97 4.96 2.84
N LEU A 116 14.24 6.28 2.76
CA LEU A 116 15.60 6.82 2.84
C LEU A 116 16.18 6.69 4.26
N ASN A 117 15.32 6.60 5.27
CA ASN A 117 15.71 6.40 6.65
C ASN A 117 16.15 4.94 6.90
N GLU A 118 17.38 4.77 7.36
CA GLU A 118 17.98 3.46 7.61
C GLU A 118 17.28 2.70 8.74
N LYS A 119 16.84 3.40 9.80
CA LYS A 119 16.13 2.77 10.92
C LYS A 119 14.83 2.14 10.46
N ILE A 120 14.08 2.83 9.58
CA ILE A 120 12.84 2.28 9.01
C ILE A 120 13.11 1.03 8.20
N ARG A 121 14.19 1.00 7.39
CA ARG A 121 14.56 -0.20 6.62
C ARG A 121 14.95 -1.36 7.53
N LYS A 122 15.78 -1.10 8.55
CA LYS A 122 16.18 -2.11 9.53
C LYS A 122 14.98 -2.68 10.28
N GLU A 123 14.10 -1.81 10.78
CA GLU A 123 12.89 -2.24 11.51
C GLU A 123 11.92 -3.03 10.61
N THR A 124 11.82 -2.68 9.34
CA THR A 124 11.02 -3.46 8.38
C THR A 124 11.53 -4.89 8.28
N ASN A 125 12.85 -5.09 8.22
CA ASN A 125 13.44 -6.43 8.11
C ASN A 125 13.37 -7.22 9.42
N ILE A 126 13.62 -6.57 10.58
CA ILE A 126 13.57 -7.21 11.90
C ILE A 126 12.18 -7.80 12.17
N ASN A 127 11.13 -7.10 11.80
CA ASN A 127 9.75 -7.56 11.99
C ASN A 127 9.26 -8.49 10.87
N ASN A 128 10.13 -9.01 10.03
CA ASN A 128 9.80 -9.86 8.88
C ASN A 128 8.74 -9.26 7.94
N ASN A 129 8.63 -7.93 7.91
CA ASN A 129 7.72 -7.26 6.99
C ASN A 129 8.23 -7.35 5.55
N VAL A 130 7.32 -7.52 4.60
CA VAL A 130 7.68 -7.70 3.19
C VAL A 130 7.51 -6.38 2.46
N SER A 131 8.60 -5.84 1.92
CA SER A 131 8.64 -4.54 1.26
C SER A 131 8.58 -4.66 -0.26
N PHE A 132 7.69 -3.86 -0.88
CA PHE A 132 7.46 -3.83 -2.32
C PHE A 132 7.69 -2.42 -2.87
N TRP A 133 8.67 -2.28 -3.74
CA TRP A 133 8.91 -1.04 -4.46
C TRP A 133 8.05 -0.97 -5.73
N LEU A 134 7.12 -0.01 -5.79
CA LEU A 134 6.35 0.31 -7.00
C LEU A 134 7.23 1.15 -7.92
N ASN A 135 7.90 0.49 -8.86
CA ASN A 135 8.80 1.10 -9.82
C ASN A 135 8.06 1.51 -11.10
N TRP A 136 8.28 2.74 -11.52
CA TRP A 136 7.76 3.33 -12.74
C TRP A 136 8.89 4.00 -13.50
N ASP A 137 8.76 4.13 -14.80
CA ASP A 137 9.67 4.94 -15.61
C ASP A 137 9.70 6.39 -15.11
N THR A 138 10.87 6.98 -15.16
CA THR A 138 11.13 8.35 -14.67
C THR A 138 10.20 9.35 -15.34
N SER A 139 9.95 9.22 -16.66
CA SER A 139 9.05 10.07 -17.43
C SER A 139 7.60 10.02 -16.91
N ILE A 140 7.10 8.82 -16.59
CA ILE A 140 5.74 8.63 -16.06
C ILE A 140 5.62 9.26 -14.67
N ILE A 141 6.61 9.08 -13.82
CA ILE A 141 6.62 9.68 -12.49
C ILE A 141 6.71 11.20 -12.58
N LEU A 142 7.56 11.74 -13.45
CA LEU A 142 7.68 13.18 -13.67
C LEU A 142 6.34 13.79 -14.10
N GLU A 143 5.67 13.19 -15.07
CA GLU A 143 4.35 13.64 -15.54
C GLU A 143 3.31 13.66 -14.41
N ARG A 144 3.24 12.58 -13.60
CA ARG A 144 2.32 12.48 -12.47
C ARG A 144 2.61 13.50 -11.36
N ILE A 145 3.88 13.77 -11.12
CA ILE A 145 4.32 14.78 -10.15
C ILE A 145 3.88 16.17 -10.61
N LYS A 146 4.09 16.50 -11.89
CA LYS A 146 3.69 17.80 -12.47
C LYS A 146 2.17 18.02 -12.43
N LYS A 147 1.38 17.00 -12.71
CA LYS A 147 -0.09 17.06 -12.58
C LYS A 147 -0.56 17.26 -11.14
N ASN A 148 0.28 16.99 -10.15
CA ASN A 148 -0.09 17.01 -8.73
C ASN A 148 0.83 17.92 -7.90
N ASN A 149 0.88 19.20 -8.24
CA ASN A 149 1.77 20.26 -7.71
C ASN A 149 1.70 20.50 -6.18
N LYS A 150 1.12 19.57 -5.40
CA LYS A 150 0.83 19.74 -3.97
C LYS A 150 1.95 19.28 -3.03
N ARG A 151 3.18 19.08 -3.51
CA ARG A 151 4.28 18.57 -2.66
C ARG A 151 5.38 19.62 -2.44
N PRO A 152 5.71 19.99 -1.17
CA PRO A 152 6.67 21.06 -0.88
C PRO A 152 8.06 20.80 -1.46
N LEU A 153 8.53 19.54 -1.40
CA LEU A 153 9.87 19.13 -1.85
C LEU A 153 10.14 19.31 -3.34
N ILE A 154 9.11 19.57 -4.15
CA ILE A 154 9.26 19.72 -5.60
C ILE A 154 8.77 21.08 -6.11
N LYS A 155 8.18 21.91 -5.24
CA LYS A 155 7.55 23.18 -5.60
C LYS A 155 8.51 24.12 -6.34
N ASN A 156 9.81 24.07 -6.01
CA ASN A 156 10.84 24.91 -6.56
C ASN A 156 11.84 24.17 -7.45
N LEU A 157 11.58 22.89 -7.79
CA LEU A 157 12.49 22.10 -8.61
C LEU A 157 12.08 22.13 -10.08
N ASN A 158 13.07 22.27 -10.95
CA ASN A 158 12.89 22.05 -12.39
C ASN A 158 12.88 20.55 -12.74
N ASP A 159 12.51 20.23 -13.98
CA ASP A 159 12.39 18.83 -14.45
C ASP A 159 13.67 18.01 -14.23
N SER A 160 14.83 18.60 -14.51
CA SER A 160 16.11 17.89 -14.38
C SER A 160 16.44 17.58 -12.92
N GLU A 161 16.08 18.47 -12.01
CA GLU A 161 16.24 18.27 -10.57
C GLU A 161 15.30 17.20 -10.03
N ILE A 162 14.04 17.20 -10.51
CA ILE A 162 13.07 16.14 -10.16
C ILE A 162 13.57 14.79 -10.67
N VAL A 163 14.08 14.72 -11.89
CA VAL A 163 14.68 13.50 -12.45
C VAL A 163 15.85 13.02 -11.61
N LYS A 164 16.79 13.92 -11.26
CA LYS A 164 17.90 13.60 -10.35
C LYS A 164 17.44 13.05 -9.01
N LEU A 165 16.39 13.65 -8.44
CA LEU A 165 15.77 13.21 -7.19
C LEU A 165 15.17 11.78 -7.32
N ILE A 166 14.45 11.50 -8.42
CA ILE A 166 13.90 10.18 -8.70
C ILE A 166 15.03 9.15 -8.78
N LEU A 167 16.07 9.40 -9.58
CA LEU A 167 17.19 8.50 -9.75
C LEU A 167 17.97 8.25 -8.45
N LYS A 168 18.21 9.31 -7.65
CA LYS A 168 18.85 9.20 -6.34
C LYS A 168 18.05 8.30 -5.41
N ARG A 169 16.74 8.47 -5.35
CA ARG A 169 15.86 7.66 -4.49
C ARG A 169 15.70 6.24 -4.98
N SER A 170 15.67 6.02 -6.28
CA SER A 170 15.56 4.68 -6.88
C SER A 170 16.69 3.75 -6.44
N LYS A 171 17.92 4.27 -6.26
CA LYS A 171 19.04 3.50 -5.71
C LYS A 171 18.77 2.97 -4.30
N ILE A 172 18.01 3.72 -3.50
CA ILE A 172 17.66 3.32 -2.14
C ILE A 172 16.41 2.44 -2.14
N TYR A 173 15.41 2.74 -3.00
CA TYR A 173 14.23 1.89 -3.16
C TYR A 173 14.57 0.48 -3.63
N ALA A 174 15.65 0.32 -4.40
CA ALA A 174 16.17 -0.99 -4.83
C ALA A 174 16.59 -1.92 -3.68
N LYS A 175 16.71 -1.40 -2.45
CA LYS A 175 16.93 -2.20 -1.22
C LYS A 175 15.65 -2.84 -0.68
N ALA A 176 14.49 -2.69 -1.33
CA ALA A 176 13.27 -3.40 -0.99
C ALA A 176 13.39 -4.89 -1.32
N ASN A 177 12.63 -5.74 -0.60
CA ASN A 177 12.61 -7.17 -0.88
C ASN A 177 12.17 -7.48 -2.33
N TYR A 178 11.18 -6.72 -2.84
CA TYR A 178 10.66 -6.92 -4.19
C TYR A 178 10.49 -5.61 -4.94
N LYS A 179 10.93 -5.61 -6.19
CA LYS A 179 10.67 -4.56 -7.17
C LYS A 179 9.50 -4.98 -8.06
N ILE A 180 8.48 -4.16 -8.14
CA ILE A 180 7.34 -4.34 -9.06
C ILE A 180 7.46 -3.32 -10.18
N ASP A 181 7.83 -3.77 -11.37
CA ASP A 181 7.76 -2.93 -12.57
C ASP A 181 6.31 -2.71 -12.94
N CYS A 182 5.87 -1.46 -12.78
CA CYS A 182 4.49 -1.05 -12.94
C CYS A 182 4.17 -0.51 -14.34
N ASN A 183 5.19 -0.32 -15.18
CA ASN A 183 5.04 0.21 -16.52
C ASN A 183 4.05 -0.63 -17.35
N ARG A 184 3.17 0.05 -18.09
CA ARG A 184 2.13 -0.58 -18.93
C ARG A 184 1.20 -1.55 -18.19
N LEU A 185 1.20 -1.54 -16.86
CA LEU A 185 0.32 -2.37 -16.05
C LEU A 185 -0.89 -1.59 -15.55
N THR A 186 -2.05 -2.23 -15.59
CA THR A 186 -3.23 -1.75 -14.89
C THR A 186 -3.08 -1.95 -13.38
N LYS A 187 -3.86 -1.19 -12.60
CA LYS A 187 -3.91 -1.35 -11.14
C LYS A 187 -4.11 -2.81 -10.71
N ASP A 188 -5.04 -3.52 -11.36
CA ASP A 188 -5.35 -4.91 -11.02
C ASP A 188 -4.21 -5.88 -11.33
N LYS A 189 -3.49 -5.66 -12.42
CA LYS A 189 -2.29 -6.45 -12.76
C LYS A 189 -1.16 -6.23 -11.74
N ILE A 190 -0.96 -4.99 -11.26
CA ILE A 190 0.01 -4.68 -10.20
C ILE A 190 -0.37 -5.41 -8.91
N ILE A 191 -1.64 -5.30 -8.49
CA ILE A 191 -2.15 -5.96 -7.29
C ILE A 191 -1.97 -7.48 -7.39
N LYS A 192 -2.34 -8.08 -8.52
CA LYS A 192 -2.16 -9.53 -8.75
C LYS A 192 -0.69 -9.96 -8.65
N LYS A 193 0.25 -9.18 -9.21
CA LYS A 193 1.69 -9.45 -9.07
C LYS A 193 2.14 -9.43 -7.61
N ILE A 194 1.72 -8.42 -6.85
CA ILE A 194 2.07 -8.30 -5.43
C ILE A 194 1.53 -9.49 -4.64
N LEU A 195 0.25 -9.85 -4.83
CA LEU A 195 -0.37 -10.97 -4.15
C LEU A 195 0.33 -12.30 -4.47
N ASN A 196 0.61 -12.57 -5.73
CA ASN A 196 1.30 -13.79 -6.16
C ASN A 196 2.69 -13.96 -5.51
N ILE A 197 3.41 -12.84 -5.29
CA ILE A 197 4.70 -12.87 -4.61
C ILE A 197 4.49 -13.05 -3.11
N TYR A 198 3.56 -12.32 -2.52
CA TYR A 198 3.29 -12.34 -1.09
C TYR A 198 2.78 -13.70 -0.59
N GLU A 199 1.96 -14.38 -1.38
CA GLU A 199 1.40 -15.71 -1.06
C GLU A 199 2.42 -16.84 -1.13
N ARG A 200 3.57 -16.62 -1.76
CA ARG A 200 4.66 -17.60 -1.88
C ARG A 200 5.68 -17.51 -0.75
N ASN A 201 5.64 -16.46 0.07
CA ASN A 201 6.48 -16.22 1.24
C ASN A 201 5.72 -16.51 2.53
#